data_cbced345b05885cda2573d967ca3d564
#
_entry.id   cbced345b05885cda2573d967ca3d564
#
_cell.length_a   1.000
_cell.length_b   1.000
_cell.length_c   1.000
_cell.angle_alpha   90.00
_cell.angle_beta   90.00
_cell.angle_gamma   90.00
#
_symmetry.space_group_name_H-M   'P 1'
#
loop_
_entity.id
_entity.type
_entity.pdbx_description
1 polymer ?
#
loop_
_entity_poly.entity_id
_entity_poly.type
_entity_poly.pdbx_seq_one_letter_code
_entity_poly.pdbx_strand_id
1 'polypeptide(L)'
;TWRIEAGGPVETPHLVNCAGAWSDRVARLAGLEPKVRIVPFRGEYHLLAPEAAGLVRGLIYPVPDPRFPFLGVHLTRMVTGEVEAGPNAVLALSRRGYRWTDVSLRDLASTLSYPGAWRLFARHAATGLGEVHRSLSRRAFARALRRLVPALRDEHLRPAGSGVRAQALGPDGKLLDDFAFERAPGALHVLCAPSPAATASLAIGEEIARVALEPLG
;
A
#
# COMPACT_ATOMS: atom_id res chain seq x y z
N THR A 1 -28.86 14.00 -2.65
CA THR A 1 -27.94 15.00 -2.06
C THR A 1 -27.17 14.36 -0.92
N TRP A 2 -25.88 14.55 -0.88
CA TRP A 2 -24.97 14.11 0.19
C TRP A 2 -24.72 15.28 1.14
N ARG A 3 -24.73 15.02 2.43
CA ARG A 3 -24.27 15.95 3.45
C ARG A 3 -23.01 15.41 4.11
N ILE A 4 -21.93 16.16 3.99
CA ILE A 4 -20.59 15.78 4.48
C ILE A 4 -20.22 16.71 5.61
N GLU A 5 -19.89 16.15 6.78
CA GLU A 5 -19.43 16.89 7.96
C GLU A 5 -17.89 16.83 8.02
N ALA A 6 -17.23 17.86 7.48
CA ALA A 6 -15.77 17.94 7.42
C ALA A 6 -15.32 19.40 7.67
N GLY A 7 -15.19 19.80 8.93
CA GLY A 7 -14.85 21.18 9.29
C GLY A 7 -16.00 22.17 9.06
N GLY A 8 -17.19 21.66 8.80
CA GLY A 8 -18.44 22.32 8.50
C GLY A 8 -19.28 21.50 7.53
N PRO A 9 -20.60 21.65 7.50
CA PRO A 9 -21.46 20.89 6.60
C PRO A 9 -21.29 21.35 5.16
N VAL A 10 -21.09 20.38 4.26
CA VAL A 10 -21.07 20.58 2.81
C VAL A 10 -22.20 19.75 2.21
N GLU A 11 -23.09 20.37 1.44
CA GLU A 11 -24.11 19.66 0.69
C GLU A 11 -23.72 19.60 -0.80
N THR A 12 -23.84 18.41 -1.39
CA THR A 12 -23.49 18.18 -2.79
C THR A 12 -24.38 17.10 -3.40
N PRO A 13 -24.73 17.22 -4.68
CA PRO A 13 -25.46 16.17 -5.39
C PRO A 13 -24.59 14.94 -5.68
N HIS A 14 -23.26 15.10 -5.75
CA HIS A 14 -22.33 14.04 -6.13
C HIS A 14 -21.19 13.93 -5.13
N LEU A 15 -20.83 12.70 -4.77
CA LEU A 15 -19.71 12.35 -3.90
C LEU A 15 -18.71 11.48 -4.66
N VAL A 16 -17.44 11.87 -4.68
CA VAL A 16 -16.36 11.01 -5.14
C VAL A 16 -15.45 10.68 -3.94
N ASN A 17 -15.46 9.43 -3.51
CA ASN A 17 -14.67 8.96 -2.38
C ASN A 17 -13.31 8.45 -2.86
N CYS A 18 -12.26 9.25 -2.68
CA CYS A 18 -10.86 8.90 -2.90
C CYS A 18 -10.07 8.83 -1.59
N ALA A 19 -10.66 8.29 -0.52
CA ALA A 19 -10.09 8.33 0.83
C ALA A 19 -8.95 7.31 1.08
N GLY A 20 -8.44 6.64 0.04
CA GLY A 20 -7.27 5.76 0.11
C GLY A 20 -7.41 4.68 1.19
N ALA A 21 -6.59 4.73 2.23
CA ALA A 21 -6.63 3.75 3.33
C ALA A 21 -7.98 3.69 4.07
N TRP A 22 -8.86 4.65 3.89
CA TRP A 22 -10.20 4.72 4.52
C TRP A 22 -11.35 4.58 3.53
N SER A 23 -11.09 4.35 2.25
CA SER A 23 -12.12 4.33 1.20
C SER A 23 -13.26 3.33 1.51
N ASP A 24 -12.95 2.13 2.00
CA ASP A 24 -13.94 1.14 2.39
C ASP A 24 -14.81 1.58 3.59
N ARG A 25 -14.24 2.38 4.49
CA ARG A 25 -15.00 2.94 5.63
C ARG A 25 -15.91 4.08 5.21
N VAL A 26 -15.42 4.96 4.34
CA VAL A 26 -16.23 6.04 3.78
C VAL A 26 -17.38 5.45 2.94
N ALA A 27 -17.13 4.40 2.17
CA ALA A 27 -18.19 3.71 1.45
C ALA A 27 -19.27 3.14 2.40
N ARG A 28 -18.88 2.55 3.54
CA ARG A 28 -19.84 2.10 4.56
C ARG A 28 -20.60 3.23 5.22
N LEU A 29 -19.95 4.36 5.50
CA LEU A 29 -20.63 5.55 6.01
C LEU A 29 -21.66 6.10 5.00
N ALA A 30 -21.42 5.90 3.71
CA ALA A 30 -22.37 6.21 2.63
C ALA A 30 -23.45 5.14 2.42
N GLY A 31 -23.52 4.11 3.26
CA GLY A 31 -24.54 3.07 3.21
C GLY A 31 -24.24 1.89 2.29
N LEU A 32 -23.01 1.77 1.74
CA LEU A 32 -22.62 0.61 0.95
C LEU A 32 -22.02 -0.49 1.83
N GLU A 33 -22.12 -1.72 1.34
CA GLU A 33 -21.31 -2.85 1.83
C GLU A 33 -20.23 -3.18 0.79
N PRO A 34 -19.01 -2.63 0.95
CA PRO A 34 -17.96 -2.79 -0.05
C PRO A 34 -17.58 -4.26 -0.26
N LYS A 35 -17.44 -4.66 -1.52
CA LYS A 35 -17.03 -6.02 -1.92
C LYS A 35 -15.61 -6.35 -1.49
N VAL A 36 -14.79 -5.33 -1.28
CA VAL A 36 -13.40 -5.44 -0.83
C VAL A 36 -13.20 -4.78 0.52
N ARG A 37 -12.14 -5.17 1.23
CA ARG A 37 -11.70 -4.53 2.46
C ARG A 37 -10.29 -3.98 2.29
N ILE A 38 -10.05 -2.77 2.80
CA ILE A 38 -8.70 -2.22 2.82
C ILE A 38 -7.93 -2.81 4.00
N VAL A 39 -6.87 -3.53 3.69
CA VAL A 39 -5.90 -4.09 4.65
C VAL A 39 -4.61 -3.30 4.54
N PRO A 40 -4.12 -2.70 5.64
CA PRO A 40 -2.91 -1.91 5.60
C PRO A 40 -1.66 -2.80 5.59
N PHE A 41 -0.73 -2.53 4.67
CA PHE A 41 0.61 -3.12 4.66
C PHE A 41 1.65 -2.02 4.82
N ARG A 42 2.62 -2.23 5.72
CA ARG A 42 3.73 -1.32 5.92
C ARG A 42 4.93 -1.77 5.11
N GLY A 43 5.53 -0.83 4.39
CA GLY A 43 6.82 -0.96 3.75
C GLY A 43 7.87 -0.16 4.49
N GLU A 44 8.93 -0.79 4.91
CA GLU A 44 10.05 -0.16 5.60
C GLU A 44 11.20 0.08 4.64
N TYR A 45 11.87 1.21 4.82
CA TYR A 45 12.95 1.66 3.97
C TYR A 45 14.26 1.79 4.75
N HIS A 46 15.35 1.68 4.02
CA HIS A 46 16.69 1.99 4.48
C HIS A 46 17.33 2.99 3.51
N LEU A 47 18.16 3.88 4.01
CA LEU A 47 19.07 4.66 3.17
C LEU A 47 20.42 3.96 3.12
N LEU A 48 21.07 4.01 1.98
CA LEU A 48 22.46 3.62 1.90
C LEU A 48 23.34 4.69 2.56
N ALA A 49 24.36 4.26 3.27
CA ALA A 49 25.40 5.13 3.76
C ALA A 49 26.08 5.85 2.58
N PRO A 50 26.51 7.11 2.74
CA PRO A 50 27.07 7.92 1.64
C PRO A 50 28.20 7.23 0.88
N GLU A 51 29.06 6.50 1.57
CA GLU A 51 30.16 5.73 0.99
C GLU A 51 29.71 4.58 0.08
N ALA A 52 28.48 4.10 0.26
CA ALA A 52 27.90 3.04 -0.56
C ALA A 52 26.95 3.56 -1.66
N ALA A 53 26.61 4.84 -1.65
CA ALA A 53 25.68 5.41 -2.62
C ALA A 53 26.18 5.28 -4.07
N GLY A 54 27.50 5.28 -4.29
CA GLY A 54 28.13 5.07 -5.60
C GLY A 54 27.90 3.66 -6.20
N LEU A 55 27.49 2.68 -5.40
CA LEU A 55 27.16 1.33 -5.87
C LEU A 55 25.88 1.29 -6.71
N VAL A 56 25.04 2.32 -6.61
CA VAL A 56 23.73 2.39 -7.28
C VAL A 56 23.66 3.68 -8.09
N ARG A 57 23.61 3.56 -9.40
CA ARG A 57 23.60 4.71 -10.32
C ARG A 57 22.21 5.12 -10.81
N GLY A 58 21.20 4.30 -10.56
CA GLY A 58 19.83 4.51 -11.03
C GLY A 58 18.83 3.71 -10.21
N LEU A 59 17.87 3.11 -10.89
CA LEU A 59 16.84 2.26 -10.31
C LEU A 59 17.22 0.80 -10.53
N ILE A 60 17.20 -0.01 -9.48
CA ILE A 60 17.51 -1.45 -9.55
C ILE A 60 16.35 -2.22 -8.92
N TYR A 61 15.58 -2.90 -9.74
CA TYR A 61 14.41 -3.68 -9.34
C TYR A 61 14.63 -5.16 -9.59
N PRO A 62 14.11 -6.05 -8.73
CA PRO A 62 14.03 -7.46 -9.06
C PRO A 62 13.02 -7.68 -10.20
N VAL A 63 13.16 -8.75 -10.95
CA VAL A 63 12.10 -9.20 -11.85
C VAL A 63 10.88 -9.56 -11.00
N PRO A 64 9.68 -9.01 -11.29
CA PRO A 64 8.48 -9.35 -10.53
C PRO A 64 8.18 -10.84 -10.60
N ASP A 65 7.89 -11.45 -9.46
CA ASP A 65 7.37 -12.81 -9.40
C ASP A 65 5.84 -12.74 -9.39
N PRO A 66 5.14 -13.22 -10.44
CA PRO A 66 3.68 -13.09 -10.53
C PRO A 66 2.92 -13.84 -9.42
N ARG A 67 3.60 -14.70 -8.68
CA ARG A 67 3.01 -15.40 -7.52
C ARG A 67 2.94 -14.52 -6.27
N PHE A 68 3.65 -13.38 -6.25
CA PHE A 68 3.69 -12.49 -5.10
C PHE A 68 3.03 -11.15 -5.40
N PRO A 69 2.17 -10.68 -4.49
CA PRO A 69 1.41 -9.44 -4.68
C PRO A 69 2.27 -8.17 -4.53
N PHE A 70 3.50 -8.31 -4.06
CA PHE A 70 4.41 -7.19 -3.83
C PHE A 70 5.72 -7.37 -4.58
N LEU A 71 6.18 -6.26 -5.16
CA LEU A 71 7.53 -6.17 -5.67
C LEU A 71 8.50 -6.31 -4.50
N GLY A 72 9.51 -7.18 -4.65
CA GLY A 72 10.56 -7.34 -3.64
C GLY A 72 11.36 -6.07 -3.39
N VAL A 73 12.22 -6.09 -2.36
CA VAL A 73 13.10 -4.96 -2.07
C VAL A 73 13.92 -4.56 -3.28
N HIS A 74 14.01 -3.26 -3.53
CA HIS A 74 14.70 -2.66 -4.66
C HIS A 74 15.52 -1.45 -4.21
N LEU A 75 16.26 -0.86 -5.11
CA LEU A 75 17.11 0.29 -4.84
C LEU A 75 16.75 1.43 -5.77
N THR A 76 16.57 2.61 -5.21
CA THR A 76 16.18 3.82 -5.91
C THR A 76 17.17 4.93 -5.62
N ARG A 77 17.89 5.39 -6.65
CA ARG A 77 18.65 6.63 -6.52
C ARG A 77 17.70 7.81 -6.63
N MET A 78 17.63 8.59 -5.55
CA MET A 78 16.75 9.75 -5.44
C MET A 78 17.37 10.97 -6.14
N VAL A 79 16.55 11.99 -6.43
CA VAL A 79 17.01 13.25 -7.03
C VAL A 79 17.99 14.00 -6.12
N THR A 80 17.96 13.75 -4.82
CA THR A 80 18.91 14.27 -3.83
C THR A 80 20.30 13.63 -3.93
N GLY A 81 20.43 12.54 -4.70
CA GLY A 81 21.66 11.74 -4.79
C GLY A 81 21.76 10.64 -3.75
N GLU A 82 20.89 10.62 -2.75
CA GLU A 82 20.76 9.50 -1.80
C GLU A 82 20.22 8.26 -2.48
N VAL A 83 20.48 7.10 -1.90
CA VAL A 83 19.93 5.83 -2.39
C VAL A 83 19.04 5.22 -1.31
N GLU A 84 17.77 5.07 -1.66
CA GLU A 84 16.79 4.39 -0.84
C GLU A 84 16.72 2.91 -1.22
N ALA A 85 16.63 2.05 -0.21
CA ALA A 85 16.53 0.61 -0.33
C ALA A 85 15.25 0.12 0.36
N GLY A 86 14.40 -0.57 -0.34
CA GLY A 86 13.10 -1.06 0.16
C GLY A 86 12.05 -1.01 -0.93
N PRO A 87 10.78 -0.99 -0.53
CA PRO A 87 10.31 -1.43 0.78
C PRO A 87 10.17 -2.95 0.88
N ASN A 88 10.13 -3.47 2.11
CA ASN A 88 9.52 -4.77 2.40
C ASN A 88 7.98 -4.64 2.45
N ALA A 89 7.27 -5.71 2.83
CA ALA A 89 5.82 -5.66 2.95
C ALA A 89 5.34 -6.50 4.14
N VAL A 90 5.07 -5.85 5.27
CA VAL A 90 4.53 -6.49 6.47
C VAL A 90 3.13 -5.97 6.77
N LEU A 91 2.28 -6.79 7.40
CA LEU A 91 0.98 -6.33 7.87
C LEU A 91 1.17 -5.17 8.86
N ALA A 92 0.52 -4.03 8.59
CA ALA A 92 0.48 -2.93 9.54
C ALA A 92 -0.63 -3.17 10.57
N LEU A 93 -0.33 -2.90 11.84
CA LEU A 93 -1.29 -3.10 12.95
C LEU A 93 -2.29 -1.94 13.09
N SER A 94 -2.14 -0.93 12.22
CA SER A 94 -3.01 0.23 12.11
C SER A 94 -2.99 0.77 10.69
N ARG A 95 -4.06 1.42 10.23
CA ARG A 95 -4.08 2.16 8.95
C ARG A 95 -3.14 3.38 8.95
N ARG A 96 -2.68 3.81 10.15
CA ARG A 96 -1.62 4.80 10.39
C ARG A 96 -0.40 4.14 11.04
N GLY A 97 -0.16 2.85 10.80
CA GLY A 97 0.87 2.06 11.44
C GLY A 97 2.23 2.20 10.76
N TYR A 98 2.89 3.34 10.94
CA TYR A 98 4.24 3.60 10.44
C TYR A 98 5.31 2.88 11.26
N ARG A 99 5.00 2.46 12.50
CA ARG A 99 5.89 1.74 13.42
C ARG A 99 5.23 0.45 13.89
N TRP A 100 6.03 -0.49 14.37
CA TRP A 100 5.53 -1.73 15.01
C TRP A 100 4.67 -1.45 16.25
N THR A 101 4.94 -0.34 16.93
CA THR A 101 4.21 0.11 18.13
C THR A 101 2.87 0.79 17.83
N ASP A 102 2.63 1.14 16.57
CA ASP A 102 1.39 1.82 16.17
C ASP A 102 0.28 0.76 16.00
N VAL A 103 -0.47 0.52 17.05
CA VAL A 103 -1.52 -0.50 17.12
C VAL A 103 -2.89 0.17 17.21
N SER A 104 -3.82 -0.28 16.38
CA SER A 104 -5.24 0.05 16.43
C SER A 104 -6.06 -1.22 16.55
N LEU A 105 -6.69 -1.44 17.69
CA LEU A 105 -7.55 -2.61 17.91
C LEU A 105 -8.70 -2.67 16.89
N ARG A 106 -9.25 -1.50 16.52
CA ARG A 106 -10.29 -1.40 15.50
C ARG A 106 -9.82 -1.86 14.12
N ASP A 107 -8.60 -1.47 13.70
CA ASP A 107 -8.04 -1.84 12.41
C ASP A 107 -7.66 -3.31 12.38
N LEU A 108 -7.09 -3.79 13.49
CA LEU A 108 -6.73 -5.19 13.67
C LEU A 108 -7.97 -6.08 13.63
N ALA A 109 -9.00 -5.75 14.41
CA ALA A 109 -10.27 -6.46 14.40
C ALA A 109 -10.92 -6.45 13.01
N SER A 110 -10.87 -5.32 12.30
CA SER A 110 -11.35 -5.22 10.92
C SER A 110 -10.60 -6.17 9.98
N THR A 111 -9.28 -6.29 10.11
CA THR A 111 -8.48 -7.21 9.28
C THR A 111 -8.75 -8.67 9.66
N LEU A 112 -8.70 -9.00 10.94
CA LEU A 112 -8.82 -10.38 11.42
C LEU A 112 -10.23 -10.96 11.33
N SER A 113 -11.27 -10.11 11.32
CA SER A 113 -12.65 -10.54 11.08
C SER A 113 -12.96 -10.80 9.60
N TYR A 114 -12.03 -10.51 8.69
CA TYR A 114 -12.26 -10.64 7.26
C TYR A 114 -11.75 -11.99 6.72
N PRO A 115 -12.63 -12.85 6.19
CA PRO A 115 -12.22 -14.16 5.68
C PRO A 115 -11.16 -14.11 4.59
N GLY A 116 -11.17 -13.06 3.75
CA GLY A 116 -10.16 -12.84 2.72
C GLY A 116 -8.75 -12.70 3.30
N ALA A 117 -8.60 -12.07 4.48
CA ALA A 117 -7.32 -11.94 5.15
C ALA A 117 -6.73 -13.31 5.54
N TRP A 118 -7.54 -14.20 6.08
CA TRP A 118 -7.07 -15.55 6.44
C TRP A 118 -6.69 -16.37 5.22
N ARG A 119 -7.44 -16.24 4.10
CA ARG A 119 -7.08 -16.89 2.83
C ARG A 119 -5.75 -16.36 2.28
N LEU A 120 -5.53 -15.04 2.35
CA LEU A 120 -4.26 -14.43 1.98
C LEU A 120 -3.11 -14.95 2.87
N PHE A 121 -3.29 -14.92 4.19
CA PHE A 121 -2.27 -15.37 5.14
C PHE A 121 -1.93 -16.85 4.96
N ALA A 122 -2.93 -17.72 4.81
CA ALA A 122 -2.71 -19.14 4.57
C ALA A 122 -1.93 -19.39 3.26
N ARG A 123 -2.29 -18.67 2.18
CA ARG A 123 -1.63 -18.82 0.87
C ARG A 123 -0.19 -18.33 0.87
N HIS A 124 0.13 -17.29 1.63
CA HIS A 124 1.43 -16.62 1.62
C HIS A 124 2.15 -16.65 2.97
N ALA A 125 1.85 -17.64 3.82
CA ALA A 125 2.41 -17.72 5.19
C ALA A 125 3.94 -17.69 5.22
N ALA A 126 4.61 -18.52 4.41
CA ALA A 126 6.08 -18.57 4.36
C ALA A 126 6.69 -17.24 3.92
N THR A 127 6.09 -16.60 2.90
CA THR A 127 6.53 -15.29 2.42
C THR A 127 6.33 -14.22 3.47
N GLY A 128 5.15 -14.19 4.13
CA GLY A 128 4.85 -13.24 5.20
C GLY A 128 5.81 -13.36 6.38
N LEU A 129 6.14 -14.57 6.81
CA LEU A 129 7.16 -14.79 7.84
C LEU A 129 8.55 -14.29 7.40
N GLY A 130 8.91 -14.50 6.14
CA GLY A 130 10.13 -13.97 5.55
C GLY A 130 10.17 -12.44 5.54
N GLU A 131 9.03 -11.78 5.27
CA GLU A 131 8.92 -10.31 5.33
C GLU A 131 9.06 -9.80 6.76
N VAL A 132 8.42 -10.44 7.74
CA VAL A 132 8.59 -10.11 9.17
C VAL A 132 10.05 -10.28 9.59
N HIS A 133 10.70 -11.38 9.19
CA HIS A 133 12.12 -11.57 9.49
C HIS A 133 13.00 -10.47 8.87
N ARG A 134 12.72 -10.04 7.64
CA ARG A 134 13.42 -8.91 7.00
C ARG A 134 13.17 -7.59 7.72
N SER A 135 11.94 -7.35 8.19
CA SER A 135 11.60 -6.16 8.95
C SER A 135 12.37 -6.05 10.28
N LEU A 136 12.57 -7.17 10.95
CA LEU A 136 13.22 -7.21 12.25
C LEU A 136 14.74 -7.37 12.17
N SER A 137 15.30 -7.71 11.01
CA SER A 137 16.72 -8.03 10.83
C SER A 137 17.36 -7.27 9.67
N ARG A 138 18.18 -6.26 9.98
CA ARG A 138 19.00 -5.55 9.00
C ARG A 138 19.85 -6.51 8.15
N ARG A 139 20.39 -7.58 8.75
CA ARG A 139 21.17 -8.59 8.04
C ARG A 139 20.34 -9.36 7.02
N ALA A 140 19.09 -9.71 7.35
CA ALA A 140 18.18 -10.38 6.44
C ALA A 140 17.78 -9.44 5.29
N PHE A 141 17.55 -8.17 5.58
CA PHE A 141 17.26 -7.14 4.60
C PHE A 141 18.44 -6.94 3.63
N ALA A 142 19.66 -6.77 4.15
CA ALA A 142 20.89 -6.65 3.36
C ALA A 142 21.13 -7.89 2.48
N ARG A 143 20.85 -9.09 2.99
CA ARG A 143 20.96 -10.34 2.21
C ARG A 143 20.02 -10.34 1.00
N ALA A 144 18.82 -9.80 1.13
CA ALA A 144 17.90 -9.68 -0.01
C ALA A 144 18.43 -8.69 -1.05
N LEU A 145 18.97 -7.54 -0.63
CA LEU A 145 19.56 -6.55 -1.53
C LEU A 145 20.83 -7.02 -2.23
N ARG A 146 21.63 -7.88 -1.57
CA ARG A 146 22.86 -8.47 -2.18
C ARG A 146 22.57 -9.31 -3.44
N ARG A 147 21.34 -9.77 -3.63
CA ARG A 147 20.95 -10.41 -4.87
C ARG A 147 20.96 -9.44 -6.06
N LEU A 148 20.74 -8.16 -5.80
CA LEU A 148 20.74 -7.10 -6.80
C LEU A 148 22.09 -6.39 -6.89
N VAL A 149 22.72 -6.12 -5.74
CA VAL A 149 24.00 -5.44 -5.62
C VAL A 149 24.90 -6.23 -4.66
N PRO A 150 25.70 -7.20 -5.16
CA PRO A 150 26.51 -8.10 -4.31
C PRO A 150 27.50 -7.40 -3.38
N ALA A 151 27.98 -6.20 -3.74
CA ALA A 151 28.93 -5.42 -2.95
C ALA A 151 28.32 -4.75 -1.71
N LEU A 152 26.98 -4.81 -1.53
CA LEU A 152 26.34 -4.25 -0.34
C LEU A 152 26.69 -5.05 0.92
N ARG A 153 26.96 -4.31 2.00
CA ARG A 153 27.21 -4.85 3.34
C ARG A 153 26.15 -4.39 4.33
N ASP A 154 26.03 -5.06 5.46
CA ASP A 154 25.02 -4.75 6.47
C ASP A 154 25.19 -3.35 7.04
N GLU A 155 26.43 -2.88 7.21
CA GLU A 155 26.77 -1.55 7.72
C GLU A 155 26.41 -0.41 6.76
N HIS A 156 26.21 -0.71 5.48
CA HIS A 156 25.79 0.29 4.50
C HIS A 156 24.31 0.69 4.65
N LEU A 157 23.50 -0.07 5.41
CA LEU A 157 22.09 0.19 5.59
C LEU A 157 21.84 1.00 6.86
N ARG A 158 21.20 2.15 6.70
CA ARG A 158 20.72 3.01 7.78
C ARG A 158 19.20 2.98 7.78
N PRO A 159 18.51 2.75 8.93
CA PRO A 159 17.05 2.81 8.98
C PRO A 159 16.54 4.15 8.46
N ALA A 160 15.52 4.09 7.63
CA ALA A 160 14.81 5.26 7.11
C ALA A 160 13.35 5.23 7.58
N GLY A 161 12.48 5.92 6.87
CA GLY A 161 11.06 5.94 7.15
C GLY A 161 10.33 4.65 6.76
N SER A 162 9.04 4.73 6.86
CA SER A 162 8.14 3.69 6.37
C SER A 162 6.92 4.33 5.71
N GLY A 163 6.25 3.56 4.83
CA GLY A 163 4.99 3.94 4.22
C GLY A 163 3.92 2.88 4.50
N VAL A 164 2.67 3.31 4.63
CA VAL A 164 1.53 2.38 4.74
C VAL A 164 0.79 2.35 3.41
N ARG A 165 0.68 1.15 2.84
CA ARG A 165 -0.07 0.88 1.62
C ARG A 165 -1.50 0.50 1.97
N ALA A 166 -2.46 1.18 1.35
CA ALA A 166 -3.87 0.81 1.39
C ALA A 166 -4.12 -0.30 0.36
N GLN A 167 -4.07 -1.54 0.80
CA GLN A 167 -4.23 -2.66 -0.12
C GLN A 167 -5.67 -3.17 -0.10
N ALA A 168 -6.35 -3.06 -1.24
CA ALA A 168 -7.67 -3.62 -1.40
C ALA A 168 -7.58 -5.15 -1.51
N LEU A 169 -8.36 -5.84 -0.68
CA LEU A 169 -8.37 -7.29 -0.56
C LEU A 169 -9.78 -7.82 -0.82
N GLY A 170 -9.89 -8.73 -1.77
CA GLY A 170 -11.12 -9.44 -2.08
C GLY A 170 -11.47 -10.53 -1.06
N PRO A 171 -12.72 -10.99 -1.03
CA PRO A 171 -13.14 -12.06 -0.12
C PRO A 171 -12.46 -13.40 -0.43
N ASP A 172 -11.96 -13.59 -1.64
CA ASP A 172 -11.19 -14.77 -2.09
C ASP A 172 -9.72 -14.75 -1.64
N GLY A 173 -9.27 -13.68 -1.00
CA GLY A 173 -7.89 -13.49 -0.55
C GLY A 173 -6.95 -13.00 -1.64
N LYS A 174 -7.47 -12.49 -2.75
CA LYS A 174 -6.66 -11.81 -3.76
C LYS A 174 -6.53 -10.33 -3.45
N LEU A 175 -5.32 -9.82 -3.57
CA LEU A 175 -5.06 -8.38 -3.56
C LEU A 175 -5.38 -7.81 -4.93
N LEU A 176 -6.05 -6.65 -4.93
CA LEU A 176 -6.36 -5.93 -6.16
C LEU A 176 -5.18 -5.02 -6.50
N ASP A 177 -4.81 -4.98 -7.76
CA ASP A 177 -3.72 -4.18 -8.32
C ASP A 177 -4.18 -3.19 -9.38
N ASP A 178 -5.47 -3.21 -9.73
CA ASP A 178 -6.12 -2.32 -10.68
C ASP A 178 -7.27 -1.56 -10.04
N PHE A 179 -7.93 -0.70 -10.79
CA PHE A 179 -9.08 0.06 -10.33
C PHE A 179 -10.18 -0.84 -9.77
N ALA A 180 -10.69 -0.46 -8.61
CA ALA A 180 -11.92 -1.00 -8.07
C ALA A 180 -12.86 0.15 -7.71
N PHE A 181 -13.90 0.30 -8.51
CA PHE A 181 -14.94 1.27 -8.30
C PHE A 181 -16.20 0.61 -7.77
N GLU A 182 -16.85 1.25 -6.82
CA GLU A 182 -18.22 0.93 -6.44
C GLU A 182 -19.09 2.18 -6.54
N ARG A 183 -20.29 2.02 -7.10
CA ARG A 183 -21.23 3.11 -7.37
C ARG A 183 -22.43 3.01 -6.45
N ALA A 184 -22.93 4.16 -6.03
CA ALA A 184 -24.22 4.35 -5.38
C ALA A 184 -24.94 5.54 -6.02
N PRO A 185 -26.23 5.75 -5.80
CA PRO A 185 -26.92 6.92 -6.29
C PRO A 185 -26.23 8.21 -5.88
N GLY A 186 -25.71 8.95 -6.85
CA GLY A 186 -24.94 10.18 -6.63
C GLY A 186 -23.57 9.97 -5.97
N ALA A 187 -22.99 8.76 -5.97
CA ALA A 187 -21.66 8.54 -5.39
C ALA A 187 -20.83 7.55 -6.20
N LEU A 188 -19.51 7.84 -6.27
CA LEU A 188 -18.47 6.95 -6.74
C LEU A 188 -17.47 6.71 -5.62
N HIS A 189 -17.19 5.45 -5.31
CA HIS A 189 -16.18 5.05 -4.32
C HIS A 189 -15.01 4.38 -5.00
N VAL A 190 -13.83 5.00 -4.91
CA VAL A 190 -12.56 4.46 -5.42
C VAL A 190 -11.94 3.61 -4.31
N LEU A 191 -12.12 2.29 -4.38
CA LEU A 191 -11.65 1.35 -3.38
C LEU A 191 -10.23 0.85 -3.65
N CYS A 192 -9.81 0.88 -4.92
CA CYS A 192 -8.44 0.63 -5.34
C CYS A 192 -8.11 1.51 -6.54
N ALA A 193 -6.88 1.96 -6.61
CA ALA A 193 -6.28 2.57 -7.79
C ALA A 193 -4.92 1.91 -8.05
N PRO A 194 -4.51 1.74 -9.32
CA PRO A 194 -3.27 1.05 -9.66
C PRO A 194 -2.03 1.78 -9.11
N SER A 195 -1.03 1.00 -8.71
CA SER A 195 0.29 1.53 -8.31
C SER A 195 1.18 1.68 -9.55
N PRO A 196 1.96 2.75 -9.64
CA PRO A 196 2.27 3.78 -8.66
C PRO A 196 1.30 4.98 -8.70
N ALA A 197 0.38 5.03 -7.76
CA ALA A 197 -0.74 5.98 -7.80
C ALA A 197 -0.31 7.47 -7.71
N ALA A 198 0.71 7.79 -6.91
CA ALA A 198 1.15 9.18 -6.75
C ALA A 198 1.78 9.74 -8.03
N THR A 199 2.63 8.99 -8.71
CA THR A 199 3.30 9.41 -9.95
C THR A 199 2.35 9.43 -11.16
N ALA A 200 1.32 8.58 -11.15
CA ALA A 200 0.28 8.50 -12.18
C ALA A 200 -1.00 9.29 -11.80
N SER A 201 -0.95 10.13 -10.76
CA SER A 201 -2.14 10.72 -10.15
C SER A 201 -3.00 11.55 -11.11
N LEU A 202 -2.39 12.24 -12.07
CA LEU A 202 -3.14 13.02 -13.07
C LEU A 202 -3.97 12.10 -13.99
N ALA A 203 -3.34 11.07 -14.57
CA ALA A 203 -4.03 10.11 -15.42
C ALA A 203 -5.09 9.29 -14.63
N ILE A 204 -4.78 8.93 -13.38
CA ILE A 204 -5.75 8.28 -12.48
C ILE A 204 -6.92 9.22 -12.20
N GLY A 205 -6.66 10.52 -11.98
CA GLY A 205 -7.69 11.53 -11.76
C GLY A 205 -8.61 11.71 -12.97
N GLU A 206 -8.06 11.72 -14.19
CA GLU A 206 -8.80 11.76 -15.44
C GLU A 206 -9.74 10.54 -15.56
N GLU A 207 -9.25 9.34 -15.28
CA GLU A 207 -10.05 8.12 -15.33
C GLU A 207 -11.17 8.13 -14.27
N ILE A 208 -10.86 8.54 -13.03
CA ILE A 208 -11.86 8.69 -11.96
C ILE A 208 -12.93 9.70 -12.36
N ALA A 209 -12.54 10.84 -12.94
CA ALA A 209 -13.48 11.87 -13.40
C ALA A 209 -14.36 11.35 -14.54
N ARG A 210 -13.77 10.66 -15.51
CA ARG A 210 -14.51 10.01 -16.61
C ARG A 210 -15.58 9.06 -16.07
N VAL A 211 -15.19 8.17 -15.15
CA VAL A 211 -16.10 7.20 -14.53
C VAL A 211 -17.17 7.90 -13.68
N ALA A 212 -16.83 8.97 -12.97
CA ALA A 212 -17.77 9.70 -12.12
C ALA A 212 -18.84 10.44 -12.92
N LEU A 213 -18.52 10.87 -14.15
CA LEU A 213 -19.43 11.60 -15.04
C LEU A 213 -20.27 10.70 -15.94
N GLU A 214 -19.98 9.39 -15.99
CA GLU A 214 -20.81 8.44 -16.71
C GLU A 214 -22.20 8.36 -16.06
N PRO A 215 -23.28 8.38 -16.87
CA PRO A 215 -24.63 8.19 -16.35
C PRO A 215 -24.72 6.88 -15.56
N LEU A 216 -25.37 6.91 -14.42
CA LEU A 216 -25.79 5.69 -13.74
C LEU A 216 -26.86 5.05 -14.64
N GLY A 217 -26.53 3.97 -15.34
CA GLY A 217 -27.47 3.21 -16.15
C GLY A 217 -28.62 2.64 -15.31
#